data_149e658f2e9d682f534ded80ff4be131
#
_entry.id   149e658f2e9d682f534ded80ff4be131
#
_cell.length_a   1.000
_cell.length_b   1.000
_cell.length_c   1.000
_cell.angle_alpha   90.00
_cell.angle_beta   90.00
_cell.angle_gamma   90.00
#
_symmetry.space_group_name_H-M   'P 1'
#
loop_
_entity.id
_entity.type
_entity.pdbx_description
1 polymer ?
#
loop_
_entity_poly.entity_id
_entity_poly.type
_entity_poly.pdbx_seq_one_letter_code
_entity_poly.pdbx_strand_id
1 'polypeptide(L)'
;AGYPWRYYRAAVNENFEDYIDKYYLYWQRLANNSDLKQIFRPIWSDVEHISTRDIFRDVFQNHKINLQTPEDYINQSLYFEAKTFLHGLLVVEDKLSMAHGLESRVPFLDNDLVDFAMQCPVGLKLNNLAGVVRINENDPGDKSHKFFKKSRDGKQIMRDVMSNHISHQVTQAEKQGFSAPDSSWFKGDSIEFVKRILMDDNAHIYEFMDRSVVEALLREHLSGRQNKRLLIWSLLNVEQYLKDTLHA
;
A
#
# COMPACT_ATOMS: atom_id res chain seq x y z
N ALA A 1 -7.95 -3.54 -2.00
CA ALA A 1 -9.27 -2.95 -1.86
C ALA A 1 -10.04 -3.43 -0.61
N GLY A 2 -9.37 -3.67 0.50
CA GLY A 2 -10.02 -3.82 1.81
C GLY A 2 -9.81 -2.59 2.69
N TYR A 3 -9.15 -1.57 2.13
CA TYR A 3 -8.63 -0.44 2.87
C TYR A 3 -9.68 0.63 3.19
N PRO A 4 -10.52 1.10 2.26
CA PRO A 4 -11.53 2.11 2.55
C PRO A 4 -12.49 1.70 3.68
N TRP A 5 -12.79 0.42 3.79
CA TRP A 5 -13.70 -0.13 4.79
C TRP A 5 -13.25 0.03 6.23
N ARG A 6 -11.95 -0.08 6.49
CA ARG A 6 -11.41 0.13 7.84
C ARG A 6 -11.60 1.57 8.29
N TYR A 7 -11.54 2.51 7.34
CA TYR A 7 -11.71 3.93 7.63
C TYR A 7 -13.15 4.34 7.81
N TYR A 8 -14.03 3.81 6.98
CA TYR A 8 -15.47 3.97 7.19
C TYR A 8 -15.84 3.59 8.62
N ARG A 9 -15.31 2.50 9.10
CA ARG A 9 -15.58 2.01 10.43
C ARG A 9 -14.92 2.82 11.54
N ALA A 10 -13.67 3.21 11.39
CA ALA A 10 -13.00 4.12 12.30
C ALA A 10 -13.77 5.44 12.38
N ALA A 11 -14.23 5.97 11.24
CA ALA A 11 -15.03 7.18 11.16
C ALA A 11 -16.39 7.05 11.87
N VAL A 12 -17.04 5.89 11.83
CA VAL A 12 -18.36 5.66 12.46
C VAL A 12 -18.25 5.46 13.98
N ASN A 13 -17.16 4.84 14.46
CA ASN A 13 -17.03 4.42 15.85
C ASN A 13 -16.12 5.31 16.71
N GLU A 14 -15.44 6.31 16.14
CA GLU A 14 -14.43 7.10 16.82
C GLU A 14 -14.50 8.60 16.47
N ASN A 15 -13.89 9.43 17.34
CA ASN A 15 -13.79 10.87 17.15
C ASN A 15 -13.02 11.18 15.85
N PHE A 16 -13.61 11.98 14.98
CA PHE A 16 -13.08 12.31 13.65
C PHE A 16 -11.76 13.10 13.66
N GLU A 17 -11.36 13.64 14.82
CA GLU A 17 -10.15 14.47 14.96
C GLU A 17 -8.85 13.69 14.69
N ASP A 18 -8.87 12.35 14.82
CA ASP A 18 -7.69 11.50 14.68
C ASP A 18 -7.59 10.74 13.33
N TYR A 19 -8.40 11.08 12.33
CA TYR A 19 -8.44 10.35 11.07
C TYR A 19 -7.06 10.24 10.40
N ILE A 20 -6.34 11.35 10.26
CA ILE A 20 -5.03 11.37 9.59
C ILE A 20 -4.04 10.48 10.33
N ASP A 21 -4.01 10.53 11.66
CA ASP A 21 -3.09 9.72 12.47
C ASP A 21 -3.37 8.23 12.35
N LYS A 22 -4.62 7.84 12.44
CA LYS A 22 -5.01 6.43 12.29
C LYS A 22 -4.76 5.90 10.89
N TYR A 23 -5.03 6.72 9.89
CA TYR A 23 -4.76 6.38 8.51
C TYR A 23 -3.27 6.26 8.24
N TYR A 24 -2.48 7.17 8.75
CA TYR A 24 -1.03 7.12 8.70
C TYR A 24 -0.47 5.85 9.35
N LEU A 25 -0.86 5.53 10.58
CA LEU A 25 -0.43 4.30 11.26
C LEU A 25 -0.75 3.03 10.46
N TYR A 26 -1.88 3.03 9.79
CA TYR A 26 -2.25 1.92 8.91
C TYR A 26 -1.33 1.79 7.69
N TRP A 27 -0.84 2.91 7.14
CA TRP A 27 0.06 2.92 5.98
C TRP A 27 1.53 2.70 6.31
N GLN A 28 1.92 2.72 7.56
CA GLN A 28 3.28 2.36 8.00
C GLN A 28 3.56 0.87 7.81
N ARG A 29 3.80 0.44 6.56
CA ARG A 29 3.94 -0.98 6.21
C ARG A 29 5.38 -1.47 6.20
N LEU A 30 6.34 -0.59 5.96
CA LEU A 30 7.77 -0.96 5.88
C LEU A 30 8.39 -1.02 7.26
N ALA A 31 8.29 0.07 7.99
CA ALA A 31 8.84 0.27 9.31
C ALA A 31 7.98 1.29 10.06
N ASN A 32 7.90 1.20 11.37
CA ASN A 32 7.32 2.23 12.21
C ASN A 32 8.37 3.32 12.53
N ASN A 33 7.96 4.43 13.14
CA ASN A 33 8.87 5.55 13.42
C ASN A 33 10.01 5.18 14.38
N SER A 34 9.79 4.25 15.33
CA SER A 34 10.86 3.79 16.21
C SER A 34 11.88 2.93 15.48
N ASP A 35 11.44 2.10 14.52
CA ASP A 35 12.32 1.31 13.67
C ASP A 35 13.14 2.23 12.74
N LEU A 36 12.52 3.28 12.17
CA LEU A 36 13.22 4.25 11.33
C LEU A 36 14.37 4.93 12.07
N LYS A 37 14.16 5.34 13.33
CA LYS A 37 15.21 5.92 14.16
C LYS A 37 16.39 4.96 14.37
N GLN A 38 16.12 3.67 14.52
CA GLN A 38 17.17 2.66 14.68
C GLN A 38 17.87 2.37 13.35
N ILE A 39 17.11 2.24 12.27
CA ILE A 39 17.66 1.98 10.93
C ILE A 39 18.57 3.11 10.48
N PHE A 40 18.14 4.36 10.62
CA PHE A 40 18.90 5.55 10.20
C PHE A 40 19.77 6.16 11.29
N ARG A 41 20.10 5.39 12.34
CA ARG A 41 20.91 5.86 13.45
C ARG A 41 22.21 6.57 13.02
N PRO A 42 22.96 6.12 11.99
CA PRO A 42 24.20 6.80 11.56
C PRO A 42 24.01 8.25 11.12
N ILE A 43 22.85 8.56 10.53
CA ILE A 43 22.53 9.90 10.01
C ILE A 43 21.32 10.52 10.70
N TRP A 44 20.92 10.01 11.87
CA TRP A 44 19.69 10.42 12.50
C TRP A 44 19.60 11.92 12.76
N SER A 45 20.70 12.55 13.18
CA SER A 45 20.78 14.01 13.37
C SER A 45 20.43 14.82 12.12
N ASP A 46 20.69 14.27 10.95
CA ASP A 46 20.46 14.96 9.67
C ASP A 46 19.02 14.81 9.19
N VAL A 47 18.33 13.75 9.61
CA VAL A 47 16.99 13.39 9.13
C VAL A 47 15.89 13.44 10.19
N GLU A 48 16.21 13.66 11.47
CA GLU A 48 15.23 13.67 12.57
C GLU A 48 14.13 14.72 12.42
N HIS A 49 14.41 15.80 11.67
CA HIS A 49 13.46 16.85 11.37
C HIS A 49 12.41 16.44 10.33
N ILE A 50 12.60 15.31 9.63
CA ILE A 50 11.69 14.82 8.58
C ILE A 50 10.57 14.03 9.24
N SER A 51 9.36 14.55 9.16
CA SER A 51 8.16 13.88 9.65
C SER A 51 7.46 13.12 8.52
N THR A 52 7.54 11.80 8.54
CA THR A 52 6.80 10.97 7.56
C THR A 52 5.29 11.12 7.70
N ARG A 53 4.80 11.49 8.89
CA ARG A 53 3.39 11.84 9.13
C ARG A 53 3.01 13.14 8.40
N ASP A 54 3.88 14.14 8.38
CA ASP A 54 3.60 15.39 7.68
C ASP A 54 3.65 15.20 6.17
N ILE A 55 4.59 14.41 5.64
CA ILE A 55 4.61 13.99 4.24
C ILE A 55 3.29 13.29 3.86
N PHE A 56 2.81 12.40 4.72
CA PHE A 56 1.52 11.73 4.52
C PHE A 56 0.35 12.72 4.50
N ARG A 57 0.34 13.68 5.44
CA ARG A 57 -0.68 14.72 5.52
C ARG A 57 -0.69 15.63 4.29
N ASP A 58 0.48 15.93 3.75
CA ASP A 58 0.65 16.83 2.61
C ASP A 58 -0.05 16.33 1.34
N VAL A 59 -0.25 15.02 1.21
CA VAL A 59 -1.06 14.45 0.11
C VAL A 59 -2.47 15.05 0.06
N PHE A 60 -3.01 15.43 1.22
CA PHE A 60 -4.36 15.97 1.35
C PHE A 60 -4.46 17.49 1.22
N GLN A 61 -3.33 18.22 1.16
CA GLN A 61 -3.34 19.70 1.19
C GLN A 61 -4.17 20.34 0.07
N ASN A 62 -4.15 19.73 -1.12
CA ASN A 62 -4.89 20.21 -2.28
C ASN A 62 -6.32 19.67 -2.38
N HIS A 63 -6.73 18.85 -1.40
CA HIS A 63 -8.05 18.22 -1.37
C HIS A 63 -8.70 18.44 0.00
N LYS A 64 -8.97 19.70 0.30
CA LYS A 64 -9.61 20.09 1.55
C LYS A 64 -11.10 19.81 1.47
N ILE A 65 -11.52 18.65 1.96
CA ILE A 65 -12.93 18.32 2.16
C ILE A 65 -13.26 18.51 3.63
N ASN A 66 -14.43 19.05 3.91
CA ASN A 66 -14.98 19.03 5.25
C ASN A 66 -15.52 17.62 5.51
N LEU A 67 -14.79 16.85 6.32
CA LEU A 67 -15.11 15.46 6.63
C LEU A 67 -16.22 15.43 7.69
N GLN A 68 -17.45 15.24 7.29
CA GLN A 68 -18.63 15.21 8.17
C GLN A 68 -19.33 13.86 8.20
N THR A 69 -19.26 13.11 7.09
CA THR A 69 -19.96 11.85 6.93
C THR A 69 -18.98 10.69 6.71
N PRO A 70 -19.36 9.45 7.01
CA PRO A 70 -18.54 8.28 6.70
C PRO A 70 -18.14 8.19 5.22
N GLU A 71 -19.02 8.62 4.32
CA GLU A 71 -18.79 8.66 2.88
C GLU A 71 -17.65 9.62 2.51
N ASP A 72 -17.52 10.76 3.22
CA ASP A 72 -16.43 11.72 3.01
C ASP A 72 -15.08 11.06 3.32
N TYR A 73 -14.99 10.28 4.39
CA TYR A 73 -13.76 9.54 4.75
C TYR A 73 -13.40 8.47 3.73
N ILE A 74 -14.39 7.77 3.17
CA ILE A 74 -14.16 6.80 2.10
C ILE A 74 -13.62 7.51 0.85
N ASN A 75 -14.26 8.60 0.43
CA ASN A 75 -13.80 9.37 -0.73
C ASN A 75 -12.40 9.95 -0.50
N GLN A 76 -12.10 10.45 0.70
CA GLN A 76 -10.77 10.92 1.07
C GLN A 76 -9.72 9.81 1.01
N SER A 77 -10.05 8.62 1.47
CA SER A 77 -9.16 7.45 1.39
C SER A 77 -8.93 7.01 -0.06
N LEU A 78 -9.99 7.02 -0.89
CA LEU A 78 -9.86 6.71 -2.32
C LEU A 78 -9.00 7.75 -3.05
N TYR A 79 -9.13 9.03 -2.71
CA TYR A 79 -8.26 10.09 -3.22
C TYR A 79 -6.79 9.84 -2.86
N PHE A 80 -6.52 9.51 -1.59
CA PHE A 80 -5.17 9.19 -1.15
C PHE A 80 -4.59 7.99 -1.92
N GLU A 81 -5.34 6.92 -2.05
CA GLU A 81 -4.89 5.73 -2.80
C GLU A 81 -4.63 6.03 -4.27
N ALA A 82 -5.45 6.88 -4.89
CA ALA A 82 -5.25 7.32 -6.28
C ALA A 82 -3.96 8.14 -6.44
N LYS A 83 -3.70 9.07 -5.51
CA LYS A 83 -2.52 9.95 -5.54
C LYS A 83 -1.21 9.26 -5.17
N THR A 84 -1.25 8.17 -4.43
CA THR A 84 -0.05 7.49 -3.92
C THR A 84 0.11 6.10 -4.53
N PHE A 85 -0.68 5.14 -4.07
CA PHE A 85 -0.52 3.74 -4.44
C PHE A 85 -0.79 3.47 -5.93
N LEU A 86 -1.88 4.00 -6.48
CA LEU A 86 -2.20 3.84 -7.89
C LEU A 86 -1.15 4.54 -8.77
N HIS A 87 -0.77 5.77 -8.42
CA HIS A 87 0.27 6.50 -9.12
C HIS A 87 1.59 5.69 -9.15
N GLY A 88 2.02 5.15 -8.00
CA GLY A 88 3.22 4.33 -7.93
C GLY A 88 3.14 3.08 -8.82
N LEU A 89 2.00 2.38 -8.86
CA LEU A 89 1.80 1.23 -9.75
C LEU A 89 1.92 1.62 -11.22
N LEU A 90 1.34 2.75 -11.62
CA LEU A 90 1.38 3.23 -13.00
C LEU A 90 2.79 3.63 -13.43
N VAL A 91 3.55 4.29 -12.55
CA VAL A 91 4.95 4.64 -12.83
C VAL A 91 5.80 3.39 -13.04
N VAL A 92 5.63 2.38 -12.19
CA VAL A 92 6.36 1.10 -12.34
C VAL A 92 5.98 0.40 -13.64
N GLU A 93 4.68 0.31 -13.95
CA GLU A 93 4.18 -0.31 -15.17
C GLU A 93 4.72 0.40 -16.42
N ASP A 94 4.65 1.74 -16.46
CA ASP A 94 5.17 2.54 -17.55
C ASP A 94 6.68 2.32 -17.75
N LYS A 95 7.47 2.41 -16.69
CA LYS A 95 8.92 2.25 -16.78
C LYS A 95 9.34 0.86 -17.24
N LEU A 96 8.70 -0.18 -16.71
CA LEU A 96 9.02 -1.55 -17.08
C LEU A 96 8.58 -1.88 -18.53
N SER A 97 7.38 -1.48 -18.92
CA SER A 97 6.88 -1.72 -20.27
C SER A 97 7.70 -0.95 -21.32
N MET A 98 8.00 0.31 -21.06
CA MET A 98 8.81 1.14 -21.96
C MET A 98 10.26 0.64 -22.07
N ALA A 99 10.84 0.09 -21.00
CA ALA A 99 12.16 -0.54 -21.06
C ALA A 99 12.22 -1.72 -22.08
N HIS A 100 11.06 -2.31 -22.38
CA HIS A 100 10.91 -3.37 -23.37
C HIS A 100 10.23 -2.89 -24.67
N GLY A 101 10.08 -1.59 -24.86
CA GLY A 101 9.44 -1.03 -26.07
C GLY A 101 7.94 -1.31 -26.17
N LEU A 102 7.28 -1.64 -25.06
CA LEU A 102 5.85 -1.90 -25.01
C LEU A 102 5.09 -0.68 -24.45
N GLU A 103 4.20 -0.13 -25.24
CA GLU A 103 3.32 0.96 -24.80
C GLU A 103 2.06 0.40 -24.14
N SER A 104 1.93 0.59 -22.84
CA SER A 104 0.75 0.16 -22.06
C SER A 104 -0.40 1.16 -22.18
N ARG A 105 -1.64 0.65 -22.21
CA ARG A 105 -2.87 1.45 -22.19
C ARG A 105 -3.70 1.09 -20.98
N VAL A 106 -4.24 2.10 -20.33
CA VAL A 106 -5.03 1.98 -19.10
C VAL A 106 -6.43 2.56 -19.28
N PRO A 107 -7.35 1.89 -19.99
CA PRO A 107 -8.63 2.44 -20.40
C PRO A 107 -9.52 2.89 -19.23
N PHE A 108 -9.34 2.31 -18.04
CA PHE A 108 -10.08 2.73 -16.84
C PHE A 108 -9.56 4.02 -16.20
N LEU A 109 -8.50 4.60 -16.74
CA LEU A 109 -7.95 5.89 -16.33
C LEU A 109 -8.16 6.98 -17.40
N ASP A 110 -9.08 6.75 -18.32
CA ASP A 110 -9.62 7.81 -19.16
C ASP A 110 -10.16 8.95 -18.29
N ASN A 111 -9.85 10.20 -18.64
CA ASN A 111 -10.16 11.36 -17.80
C ASN A 111 -11.66 11.50 -17.52
N ASP A 112 -12.49 11.32 -18.53
CA ASP A 112 -13.95 11.45 -18.38
C ASP A 112 -14.49 10.34 -17.46
N LEU A 113 -13.94 9.14 -17.59
CA LEU A 113 -14.31 8.01 -16.74
C LEU A 113 -13.85 8.22 -15.30
N VAL A 114 -12.66 8.77 -15.08
CA VAL A 114 -12.14 9.10 -13.74
C VAL A 114 -13.00 10.19 -13.10
N ASP A 115 -13.32 11.25 -13.82
CA ASP A 115 -14.15 12.33 -13.32
C ASP A 115 -15.56 11.84 -12.95
N PHE A 116 -16.15 11.00 -13.79
CA PHE A 116 -17.39 10.31 -13.46
C PHE A 116 -17.26 9.46 -12.20
N ALA A 117 -16.23 8.64 -12.10
CA ALA A 117 -16.01 7.75 -10.95
C ALA A 117 -15.80 8.54 -9.65
N MET A 118 -15.12 9.69 -9.71
CA MET A 118 -14.95 10.56 -8.54
C MET A 118 -16.27 11.13 -8.04
N GLN A 119 -17.22 11.44 -8.93
CA GLN A 119 -18.54 11.98 -8.61
C GLN A 119 -19.55 10.89 -8.17
N CYS A 120 -19.27 9.61 -8.45
CA CYS A 120 -20.18 8.53 -8.07
C CYS A 120 -20.40 8.48 -6.55
N PRO A 121 -21.65 8.34 -6.09
CA PRO A 121 -21.96 8.05 -4.69
C PRO A 121 -21.23 6.82 -4.18
N VAL A 122 -20.84 6.84 -2.90
CA VAL A 122 -20.09 5.73 -2.28
C VAL A 122 -20.84 4.40 -2.38
N GLY A 123 -22.18 4.42 -2.27
CA GLY A 123 -23.00 3.21 -2.40
C GLY A 123 -22.94 2.53 -3.78
N LEU A 124 -22.51 3.27 -4.84
CA LEU A 124 -22.24 2.67 -6.16
C LEU A 124 -20.79 2.18 -6.31
N LYS A 125 -19.88 2.68 -5.48
CA LYS A 125 -18.48 2.23 -5.44
C LYS A 125 -18.33 0.96 -4.62
N LEU A 126 -19.05 0.91 -3.51
CA LEU A 126 -18.95 -0.12 -2.48
C LEU A 126 -20.33 -0.64 -2.10
N ASN A 127 -20.46 -1.96 -2.02
CA ASN A 127 -21.67 -2.62 -1.56
C ASN A 127 -21.65 -2.80 -0.03
N ASN A 128 -22.82 -2.96 0.58
CA ASN A 128 -22.98 -3.41 1.96
C ASN A 128 -22.31 -2.54 3.03
N LEU A 129 -22.34 -1.22 2.89
CA LEU A 129 -21.80 -0.27 3.88
C LEU A 129 -22.32 -0.55 5.30
N ALA A 130 -23.62 -0.81 5.42
CA ALA A 130 -24.25 -1.10 6.72
C ALA A 130 -23.76 -2.41 7.36
N GLY A 131 -23.35 -3.40 6.56
CA GLY A 131 -22.80 -4.66 7.06
C GLY A 131 -21.41 -4.48 7.67
N VAL A 132 -20.60 -3.59 7.10
CA VAL A 132 -19.24 -3.31 7.59
C VAL A 132 -19.26 -2.66 8.96
N VAL A 133 -20.20 -1.78 9.24
CA VAL A 133 -20.37 -1.13 10.55
C VAL A 133 -20.60 -2.14 11.68
N ARG A 134 -21.15 -3.30 11.35
CA ARG A 134 -21.44 -4.36 12.33
C ARG A 134 -20.27 -5.33 12.58
N ILE A 135 -19.19 -5.20 11.85
CA ILE A 135 -18.02 -6.07 12.01
C ILE A 135 -17.29 -5.75 13.32
N ASN A 136 -17.13 -6.74 14.19
CA ASN A 136 -16.36 -6.60 15.40
C ASN A 136 -14.85 -6.70 15.11
N GLU A 137 -14.13 -5.58 15.26
CA GLU A 137 -12.66 -5.54 15.03
C GLU A 137 -11.86 -6.32 16.06
N ASN A 138 -12.43 -6.57 17.23
CA ASN A 138 -11.76 -7.30 18.28
C ASN A 138 -11.84 -8.82 18.13
N ASP A 139 -12.59 -9.30 17.15
CA ASP A 139 -12.64 -10.73 16.85
C ASP A 139 -11.27 -11.27 16.45
N PRO A 140 -10.78 -12.35 17.07
CA PRO A 140 -9.46 -12.91 16.75
C PRO A 140 -9.43 -13.50 15.34
N GLY A 141 -8.25 -13.42 14.70
CA GLY A 141 -7.95 -14.03 13.41
C GLY A 141 -7.82 -13.05 12.25
N ASP A 142 -7.49 -13.57 11.07
CA ASP A 142 -7.29 -12.75 9.86
C ASP A 142 -8.61 -12.14 9.38
N LYS A 143 -8.76 -10.85 9.64
CA LYS A 143 -9.94 -10.06 9.29
C LYS A 143 -10.12 -9.89 7.78
N SER A 144 -9.01 -9.83 7.04
CA SER A 144 -9.05 -9.79 5.59
C SER A 144 -9.78 -11.01 5.04
N HIS A 145 -9.44 -12.19 5.55
CA HIS A 145 -10.04 -13.45 5.11
C HIS A 145 -11.47 -13.63 5.63
N LYS A 146 -11.75 -13.20 6.87
CA LYS A 146 -13.08 -13.37 7.48
C LYS A 146 -14.14 -12.46 6.88
N PHE A 147 -13.80 -11.21 6.58
CA PHE A 147 -14.78 -10.17 6.28
C PHE A 147 -14.62 -9.56 4.89
N PHE A 148 -13.42 -9.30 4.42
CA PHE A 148 -13.20 -8.51 3.20
C PHE A 148 -13.09 -9.34 1.92
N LYS A 149 -12.57 -10.55 1.99
CA LYS A 149 -12.53 -11.44 0.82
C LYS A 149 -13.88 -12.03 0.45
N LYS A 150 -14.74 -12.25 1.44
CA LYS A 150 -16.06 -12.84 1.26
C LYS A 150 -17.12 -11.84 0.79
N SER A 151 -16.97 -10.56 1.12
CA SER A 151 -18.02 -9.57 0.91
C SER A 151 -18.14 -9.07 -0.52
N ARG A 152 -17.10 -9.21 -1.34
CA ARG A 152 -17.07 -8.73 -2.75
C ARG A 152 -17.51 -7.29 -2.93
N ASP A 153 -17.28 -6.45 -1.93
CA ASP A 153 -17.92 -5.15 -1.77
C ASP A 153 -17.38 -4.05 -2.69
N GLY A 154 -16.25 -4.26 -3.33
CA GLY A 154 -15.61 -3.25 -4.19
C GLY A 154 -16.03 -3.32 -5.64
N LYS A 155 -15.92 -2.18 -6.34
CA LYS A 155 -16.22 -2.01 -7.77
C LYS A 155 -17.67 -2.35 -8.14
N GLN A 156 -18.62 -2.02 -7.27
CA GLN A 156 -20.01 -2.46 -7.42
C GLN A 156 -20.60 -2.04 -8.77
N ILE A 157 -20.57 -0.75 -9.11
CA ILE A 157 -21.10 -0.25 -10.38
C ILE A 157 -20.52 -0.98 -11.61
N MET A 158 -19.21 -1.28 -11.59
CA MET A 158 -18.58 -2.03 -12.68
C MET A 158 -19.09 -3.46 -12.76
N ARG A 159 -19.27 -4.14 -11.63
CA ARG A 159 -19.81 -5.50 -11.59
C ARG A 159 -21.23 -5.53 -12.13
N ASP A 160 -22.03 -4.56 -11.77
CA ASP A 160 -23.45 -4.46 -12.21
C ASP A 160 -23.53 -4.23 -13.72
N VAL A 161 -22.78 -3.25 -14.24
CA VAL A 161 -22.75 -2.98 -15.70
C VAL A 161 -22.19 -4.19 -16.47
N MET A 162 -21.07 -4.74 -16.03
CA MET A 162 -20.42 -5.84 -16.75
C MET A 162 -21.19 -7.15 -16.68
N SER A 163 -22.14 -7.32 -15.73
CA SER A 163 -22.99 -8.50 -15.67
C SER A 163 -23.85 -8.71 -16.91
N ASN A 164 -24.10 -7.63 -17.67
CA ASN A 164 -24.83 -7.68 -18.94
C ASN A 164 -23.94 -8.03 -20.16
N HIS A 165 -22.61 -8.03 -19.99
CA HIS A 165 -21.65 -8.17 -21.10
C HIS A 165 -20.74 -9.40 -20.99
N ILE A 166 -20.47 -9.85 -19.78
CA ILE A 166 -19.61 -11.01 -19.51
C ILE A 166 -20.27 -11.96 -18.51
N SER A 167 -19.75 -13.18 -18.42
CA SER A 167 -20.35 -14.20 -17.55
C SER A 167 -20.41 -13.78 -16.07
N HIS A 168 -21.46 -14.15 -15.40
CA HIS A 168 -21.66 -13.93 -13.96
C HIS A 168 -20.51 -14.48 -13.11
N GLN A 169 -19.90 -15.59 -13.54
CA GLN A 169 -18.73 -16.17 -12.87
C GLN A 169 -17.55 -15.17 -12.81
N VAL A 170 -17.32 -14.41 -13.87
CA VAL A 170 -16.26 -13.40 -13.93
C VAL A 170 -16.64 -12.16 -13.12
N THR A 171 -17.87 -11.65 -13.29
CA THR A 171 -18.30 -10.43 -12.58
C THR A 171 -18.36 -10.63 -11.07
N GLN A 172 -18.63 -11.84 -10.60
CA GLN A 172 -18.70 -12.21 -9.20
C GLN A 172 -17.42 -12.88 -8.68
N ALA A 173 -16.37 -12.95 -9.48
CA ALA A 173 -15.10 -13.52 -9.03
C ALA A 173 -14.51 -12.76 -7.83
N GLU A 174 -13.87 -13.51 -6.95
CA GLU A 174 -13.13 -12.92 -5.83
C GLU A 174 -12.01 -12.02 -6.37
N LYS A 175 -11.84 -10.84 -5.75
CA LYS A 175 -10.78 -9.92 -6.12
C LYS A 175 -9.41 -10.56 -5.89
N GLN A 176 -8.65 -10.68 -6.95
CA GLN A 176 -7.23 -11.01 -6.88
C GLN A 176 -6.43 -9.69 -6.82
N GLY A 177 -5.58 -9.54 -5.81
CA GLY A 177 -4.66 -8.41 -5.72
C GLY A 177 -3.47 -8.59 -6.69
N PHE A 178 -2.83 -7.50 -7.09
CA PHE A 178 -1.49 -7.55 -7.67
C PHE A 178 -0.51 -7.94 -6.56
N SER A 179 -0.49 -9.18 -6.16
CA SER A 179 0.50 -9.71 -5.25
C SER A 179 1.19 -10.86 -5.95
N ALA A 180 2.49 -10.74 -6.09
CA ALA A 180 3.33 -11.90 -6.31
C ALA A 180 3.09 -12.93 -5.21
N PRO A 181 3.45 -14.21 -5.40
CA PRO A 181 3.29 -15.25 -4.39
C PRO A 181 3.97 -14.84 -3.08
N ASP A 182 3.18 -14.32 -2.15
CA ASP A 182 3.62 -13.58 -0.96
C ASP A 182 4.57 -14.34 -0.04
N SER A 183 4.41 -15.66 0.02
CA SER A 183 5.14 -16.47 0.99
C SER A 183 6.43 -17.10 0.44
N SER A 184 6.60 -17.12 -0.88
CA SER A 184 7.76 -17.73 -1.53
C SER A 184 8.83 -16.74 -1.97
N TRP A 185 8.51 -15.44 -2.00
CA TRP A 185 9.49 -14.41 -2.34
C TRP A 185 10.52 -14.25 -1.23
N PHE A 186 11.77 -14.24 -1.64
CA PHE A 186 12.92 -14.22 -0.75
C PHE A 186 12.99 -15.44 0.20
N LYS A 187 12.49 -16.60 -0.28
CA LYS A 187 12.65 -17.92 0.33
C LYS A 187 13.27 -18.87 -0.71
N GLY A 188 13.93 -19.91 -0.26
CA GLY A 188 14.63 -20.83 -1.18
C GLY A 188 15.81 -20.15 -1.88
N ASP A 189 15.99 -20.36 -3.18
CA ASP A 189 17.14 -19.88 -3.96
C ASP A 189 17.31 -18.36 -3.95
N SER A 190 16.22 -17.60 -3.80
CA SER A 190 16.27 -16.14 -3.70
C SER A 190 16.87 -15.61 -2.38
N ILE A 191 17.01 -16.43 -1.35
CA ILE A 191 17.67 -16.05 -0.10
C ILE A 191 19.14 -15.69 -0.35
N GLU A 192 19.83 -16.49 -1.15
CA GLU A 192 21.25 -16.24 -1.44
C GLU A 192 21.45 -14.96 -2.27
N PHE A 193 20.49 -14.64 -3.14
CA PHE A 193 20.48 -13.36 -3.85
C PHE A 193 20.37 -12.17 -2.87
N VAL A 194 19.41 -12.22 -1.94
CA VAL A 194 19.24 -11.17 -0.92
C VAL A 194 20.49 -11.02 -0.06
N LYS A 195 21.06 -12.14 0.42
CA LYS A 195 22.27 -12.11 1.23
C LYS A 195 23.47 -11.52 0.49
N ARG A 196 23.66 -11.94 -0.77
CA ARG A 196 24.78 -11.45 -1.60
C ARG A 196 24.75 -9.95 -1.81
N ILE A 197 23.55 -9.34 -1.88
CA ILE A 197 23.41 -7.91 -2.10
C ILE A 197 23.36 -7.12 -0.79
N LEU A 198 22.50 -7.52 0.13
CA LEU A 198 22.20 -6.75 1.34
C LEU A 198 23.06 -7.10 2.55
N MET A 199 23.80 -8.23 2.52
CA MET A 199 24.75 -8.60 3.58
C MET A 199 26.21 -8.48 3.11
N ASP A 200 26.44 -7.90 1.93
CA ASP A 200 27.78 -7.55 1.45
C ASP A 200 28.39 -6.47 2.36
N ASP A 201 29.69 -6.62 2.66
CA ASP A 201 30.41 -5.66 3.49
C ASP A 201 30.50 -4.29 2.83
N ASN A 202 30.45 -4.23 1.52
CA ASN A 202 30.52 -3.01 0.72
C ASN A 202 29.15 -2.52 0.26
N ALA A 203 28.04 -3.01 0.82
CA ALA A 203 26.72 -2.51 0.44
C ALA A 203 26.55 -1.03 0.84
N HIS A 204 26.20 -0.17 -0.13
CA HIS A 204 26.14 1.28 0.00
C HIS A 204 25.06 1.77 0.97
N ILE A 205 23.98 0.97 1.16
CA ILE A 205 22.93 1.32 2.12
C ILE A 205 23.50 1.54 3.53
N TYR A 206 24.63 0.93 3.88
CA TYR A 206 25.24 1.04 5.21
C TYR A 206 26.01 2.33 5.43
N GLU A 207 26.15 3.18 4.41
CA GLU A 207 26.64 4.54 4.57
C GLU A 207 25.68 5.41 5.41
N PHE A 208 24.37 5.07 5.38
CA PHE A 208 23.33 5.82 6.09
C PHE A 208 22.41 4.95 6.94
N MET A 209 22.51 3.62 6.89
CA MET A 209 21.70 2.71 7.70
C MET A 209 22.56 1.92 8.69
N ASP A 210 22.02 1.66 9.87
CA ASP A 210 22.69 0.80 10.86
C ASP A 210 22.68 -0.65 10.41
N ARG A 211 23.86 -1.18 10.11
CA ARG A 211 24.05 -2.53 9.62
C ARG A 211 23.44 -3.58 10.55
N SER A 212 23.70 -3.46 11.84
CA SER A 212 23.26 -4.46 12.83
C SER A 212 21.73 -4.56 12.88
N VAL A 213 21.06 -3.42 12.76
CA VAL A 213 19.59 -3.34 12.76
C VAL A 213 19.02 -3.92 11.46
N VAL A 214 19.55 -3.52 10.31
CA VAL A 214 19.10 -4.01 9.01
C VAL A 214 19.29 -5.52 8.90
N GLU A 215 20.47 -6.03 9.26
CA GLU A 215 20.74 -7.48 9.23
C GLU A 215 19.83 -8.27 10.19
N ALA A 216 19.48 -7.72 11.36
CA ALA A 216 18.53 -8.37 12.26
C ALA A 216 17.15 -8.50 11.62
N LEU A 217 16.65 -7.42 10.97
CA LEU A 217 15.38 -7.42 10.24
C LEU A 217 15.37 -8.42 9.06
N LEU A 218 16.49 -8.50 8.33
CA LEU A 218 16.67 -9.49 7.27
C LEU A 218 16.60 -10.92 7.80
N ARG A 219 17.33 -11.22 8.87
CA ARG A 219 17.34 -12.55 9.50
C ARG A 219 15.96 -12.95 10.03
N GLU A 220 15.18 -12.04 10.58
CA GLU A 220 13.80 -12.30 10.98
C GLU A 220 12.93 -12.75 9.82
N HIS A 221 13.05 -12.09 8.67
CA HIS A 221 12.33 -12.49 7.47
C HIS A 221 12.80 -13.82 6.91
N LEU A 222 14.11 -13.97 6.73
CA LEU A 222 14.71 -15.17 6.15
C LEU A 222 14.46 -16.42 7.00
N SER A 223 14.33 -16.27 8.34
CA SER A 223 13.92 -17.35 9.24
C SER A 223 12.41 -17.63 9.26
N GLY A 224 11.61 -16.83 8.56
CA GLY A 224 10.15 -16.95 8.51
C GLY A 224 9.42 -16.42 9.76
N ARG A 225 10.12 -15.82 10.72
CA ARG A 225 9.52 -15.26 11.94
C ARG A 225 8.63 -14.06 11.68
N GLN A 226 9.04 -13.20 10.74
CA GLN A 226 8.27 -12.02 10.34
C GLN A 226 8.26 -11.86 8.81
N ASN A 227 7.19 -11.29 8.28
CA ASN A 227 7.13 -10.98 6.86
C ASN A 227 7.59 -9.54 6.61
N LYS A 228 8.88 -9.36 6.28
CA LYS A 228 9.51 -8.07 5.94
C LYS A 228 9.78 -7.90 4.44
N ARG A 229 9.07 -8.64 3.58
CA ARG A 229 9.31 -8.65 2.13
C ARG A 229 9.34 -7.25 1.49
N LEU A 230 8.41 -6.36 1.90
CA LEU A 230 8.37 -5.00 1.35
C LEU A 230 9.61 -4.20 1.72
N LEU A 231 10.10 -4.35 2.96
CA LEU A 231 11.35 -3.74 3.39
C LEU A 231 12.53 -4.27 2.56
N ILE A 232 12.64 -5.59 2.42
CA ILE A 232 13.72 -6.22 1.63
C ILE A 232 13.68 -5.73 0.19
N TRP A 233 12.51 -5.71 -0.42
CA TRP A 233 12.34 -5.18 -1.78
C TRP A 233 12.80 -3.72 -1.89
N SER A 234 12.42 -2.89 -0.93
CA SER A 234 12.84 -1.48 -0.89
C SER A 234 14.35 -1.34 -0.74
N LEU A 235 14.97 -2.12 0.16
CA LEU A 235 16.42 -2.10 0.36
C LEU A 235 17.19 -2.55 -0.89
N LEU A 236 16.73 -3.60 -1.57
CA LEU A 236 17.33 -4.05 -2.83
C LEU A 236 17.28 -2.97 -3.91
N ASN A 237 16.14 -2.29 -4.05
CA ASN A 237 16.01 -1.20 -5.02
C ASN A 237 16.91 -0.01 -4.67
N VAL A 238 16.99 0.37 -3.40
CA VAL A 238 17.86 1.46 -2.95
C VAL A 238 19.34 1.12 -3.19
N GLU A 239 19.76 -0.09 -2.82
CA GLU A 239 21.13 -0.54 -3.04
C GLU A 239 21.49 -0.56 -4.54
N GLN A 240 20.59 -1.07 -5.39
CA GLN A 240 20.82 -1.08 -6.83
C GLN A 240 20.92 0.35 -7.39
N TYR A 241 20.01 1.24 -6.98
CA TYR A 241 20.03 2.64 -7.38
C TYR A 241 21.35 3.34 -6.99
N LEU A 242 21.82 3.11 -5.77
CA LEU A 242 23.08 3.68 -5.31
C LEU A 242 24.28 3.17 -6.13
N LYS A 243 24.33 1.86 -6.40
CA LYS A 243 25.37 1.27 -7.28
C LYS A 243 25.36 1.91 -8.66
N ASP A 244 24.21 2.02 -9.28
CA ASP A 244 24.10 2.57 -10.63
C ASP A 244 24.44 4.07 -10.67
N THR A 245 24.16 4.81 -9.59
CA THR A 245 24.40 6.26 -9.51
C THR A 245 25.85 6.60 -9.13
N LEU A 246 26.46 5.81 -8.25
CA LEU A 246 27.84 6.06 -7.79
C LEU A 246 28.89 5.55 -8.78
N HIS A 247 28.52 4.70 -9.73
CA HIS A 247 29.41 4.18 -10.79
C HIS A 247 29.14 4.79 -12.16
N ALA A 248 28.22 5.77 -12.26
CA ALA A 248 27.98 6.56 -13.47
C ALA A 248 28.83 7.84 -13.46
#